data_247d62d1e3d66bd00a3c63623d5801c8
#
_entry.id   247d62d1e3d66bd00a3c63623d5801c8
#
_cell.length_a   1.000
_cell.length_b   1.000
_cell.length_c   1.000
_cell.angle_alpha   90.00
_cell.angle_beta   90.00
_cell.angle_gamma   90.00
#
_symmetry.space_group_name_H-M   'P 1'
#
loop_
_entity.id
_entity.type
_entity.pdbx_description
1 polymer ?
#
loop_
_entity_poly.entity_id
_entity_poly.type
_entity_poly.pdbx_seq_one_letter_code
_entity_poly.pdbx_strand_id
1 'polypeptide(L)'
;GLGDVYKRQYVTMTFEKGVPKTVNGKEMKVSDIIRELNRLGGKHGVGIIDIVENRVVGMKSRGVYETPGGTILMEAHDQLEELVLDRDTLSAKKEMGNRLANVVYEGKWFTPLREAIQAFVTSTQKYVTGEVKFKLYKGNIIKAGTTSPYSLYSESLASFTTGDQYDHHDADGFITLFGLPLKVRAMMLQNVDKKDLDK
;
A
#
# COMPACT_ATOMS: atom_id res chain seq x y z
N GLY A 1 -23.45 -7.30 -16.79
CA GLY A 1 -24.44 -6.24 -16.85
C GLY A 1 -24.31 -5.27 -15.69
N LEU A 2 -24.59 -3.99 -15.96
CA LEU A 2 -24.49 -2.88 -14.97
C LEU A 2 -25.43 -3.05 -13.75
N GLY A 3 -26.32 -4.03 -13.72
CA GLY A 3 -27.29 -4.25 -12.64
C GLY A 3 -26.69 -4.61 -11.28
N ASP A 4 -25.48 -5.16 -11.24
CA ASP A 4 -24.83 -5.55 -9.99
C ASP A 4 -23.99 -4.43 -9.36
N VAL A 5 -23.67 -3.37 -10.10
CA VAL A 5 -22.90 -2.21 -9.60
C VAL A 5 -23.60 -1.56 -8.37
N TYR A 6 -24.93 -1.60 -8.31
CA TYR A 6 -25.72 -1.05 -7.21
C TYR A 6 -25.98 -2.04 -6.07
N LYS A 7 -25.52 -3.28 -6.18
CA LYS A 7 -25.61 -4.28 -5.12
C LYS A 7 -24.29 -4.33 -4.37
N ARG A 8 -24.37 -4.41 -3.03
CA ARG A 8 -23.19 -4.60 -2.18
C ARG A 8 -22.74 -6.05 -2.26
N GLN A 9 -21.45 -6.28 -2.43
CA GLN A 9 -20.87 -7.62 -2.32
C GLN A 9 -19.65 -7.58 -1.41
N TYR A 10 -19.67 -8.42 -0.36
CA TYR A 10 -18.48 -8.64 0.46
C TYR A 10 -17.58 -9.67 -0.18
N VAL A 11 -16.28 -9.44 -0.06
CA VAL A 11 -15.22 -10.36 -0.51
C VAL A 11 -14.24 -10.47 0.65
N THR A 12 -13.90 -11.70 1.01
CA THR A 12 -12.90 -12.01 2.02
C THR A 12 -11.74 -12.73 1.36
N MET A 13 -10.52 -12.32 1.67
CA MET A 13 -9.29 -12.94 1.17
C MET A 13 -8.37 -13.29 2.32
N THR A 14 -7.70 -14.44 2.22
CA THR A 14 -6.61 -14.79 3.14
C THR A 14 -5.27 -14.81 2.43
N PHE A 15 -4.24 -14.46 3.18
CA PHE A 15 -2.85 -14.45 2.73
C PHE A 15 -1.97 -15.25 3.70
N GLU A 16 -0.94 -15.87 3.16
CA GLU A 16 0.13 -16.49 3.92
C GLU A 16 1.47 -16.04 3.34
N LYS A 17 2.28 -15.37 4.15
CA LYS A 17 3.59 -14.82 3.75
C LYS A 17 3.51 -13.99 2.45
N GLY A 18 2.49 -13.13 2.35
CA GLY A 18 2.24 -12.27 1.21
C GLY A 18 1.56 -12.95 0.00
N VAL A 19 1.37 -14.27 0.04
CA VAL A 19 0.75 -15.02 -1.06
C VAL A 19 -0.73 -15.21 -0.79
N PRO A 20 -1.64 -14.81 -1.71
CA PRO A 20 -3.07 -15.04 -1.56
C PRO A 20 -3.40 -16.54 -1.60
N LYS A 21 -4.27 -16.99 -0.71
CA LYS A 21 -4.65 -18.40 -0.53
C LYS A 21 -6.11 -18.66 -0.84
N THR A 22 -7.01 -17.82 -0.32
CA THR A 22 -8.44 -18.04 -0.47
C THR A 22 -9.19 -16.79 -0.95
N VAL A 23 -10.33 -17.02 -1.60
CA VAL A 23 -11.36 -16.00 -1.82
C VAL A 23 -12.68 -16.57 -1.32
N ASN A 24 -13.34 -15.83 -0.41
CA ASN A 24 -14.59 -16.24 0.23
C ASN A 24 -14.53 -17.67 0.83
N GLY A 25 -13.42 -17.96 1.50
CA GLY A 25 -13.17 -19.25 2.18
C GLY A 25 -12.78 -20.40 1.24
N LYS A 26 -12.75 -20.18 -0.07
CA LYS A 26 -12.35 -21.23 -1.04
C LYS A 26 -10.87 -21.10 -1.36
N GLU A 27 -10.09 -22.15 -1.11
CA GLU A 27 -8.69 -22.25 -1.48
C GLU A 27 -8.54 -22.42 -3.00
N MET A 28 -7.59 -21.68 -3.59
CA MET A 28 -7.37 -21.68 -5.04
C MET A 28 -5.90 -21.38 -5.36
N LYS A 29 -5.48 -21.77 -6.56
CA LYS A 29 -4.22 -21.30 -7.14
C LYS A 29 -4.29 -19.79 -7.38
N VAL A 30 -3.17 -19.08 -7.30
CA VAL A 30 -3.10 -17.62 -7.50
C VAL A 30 -3.75 -17.20 -8.83
N SER A 31 -3.53 -17.94 -9.90
CA SER A 31 -4.17 -17.67 -11.21
C SER A 31 -5.70 -17.73 -11.16
N ASP A 32 -6.26 -18.65 -10.37
CA ASP A 32 -7.72 -18.80 -10.23
C ASP A 32 -8.29 -17.73 -9.29
N ILE A 33 -7.53 -17.32 -8.28
CA ILE A 33 -7.86 -16.16 -7.45
C ILE A 33 -8.00 -14.91 -8.33
N ILE A 34 -7.04 -14.64 -9.20
CA ILE A 34 -7.10 -13.48 -10.11
C ILE A 34 -8.33 -13.56 -11.03
N ARG A 35 -8.65 -14.75 -11.60
CA ARG A 35 -9.85 -14.94 -12.43
C ARG A 35 -11.13 -14.67 -11.65
N GLU A 36 -11.23 -15.19 -10.42
CA GLU A 36 -12.41 -14.98 -9.57
C GLU A 36 -12.55 -13.51 -9.17
N LEU A 37 -11.45 -12.84 -8.81
CA LEU A 37 -11.46 -11.41 -8.51
C LEU A 37 -11.79 -10.56 -9.75
N ASN A 38 -11.34 -10.94 -10.95
CA ASN A 38 -11.75 -10.30 -12.20
C ASN A 38 -13.27 -10.42 -12.42
N ARG A 39 -13.83 -11.61 -12.17
CA ARG A 39 -15.28 -11.84 -12.28
C ARG A 39 -16.06 -11.00 -11.27
N LEU A 40 -15.61 -10.98 -10.02
CA LEU A 40 -16.26 -10.22 -8.94
C LEU A 40 -16.13 -8.70 -9.18
N GLY A 41 -14.92 -8.21 -9.41
CA GLY A 41 -14.65 -6.79 -9.62
C GLY A 41 -15.32 -6.23 -10.88
N GLY A 42 -15.30 -7.01 -11.98
CA GLY A 42 -15.96 -6.63 -13.22
C GLY A 42 -17.48 -6.43 -13.08
N LYS A 43 -18.15 -7.24 -12.26
CA LYS A 43 -19.58 -7.06 -11.95
C LYS A 43 -19.88 -5.74 -11.25
N HIS A 44 -18.93 -5.22 -10.49
CA HIS A 44 -19.07 -4.02 -9.68
C HIS A 44 -18.40 -2.78 -10.29
N GLY A 45 -17.85 -2.89 -11.50
CA GLY A 45 -17.17 -1.80 -12.20
C GLY A 45 -15.86 -1.36 -11.56
N VAL A 46 -15.20 -2.25 -10.81
CA VAL A 46 -13.91 -1.98 -10.14
C VAL A 46 -12.76 -2.09 -11.13
N GLY A 47 -11.74 -1.24 -11.01
CA GLY A 47 -10.46 -1.37 -11.70
C GLY A 47 -10.44 -0.80 -13.11
N ILE A 48 -11.29 0.19 -13.42
CA ILE A 48 -11.23 0.97 -14.67
C ILE A 48 -10.32 2.17 -14.44
N ILE A 49 -9.28 2.30 -15.27
CA ILE A 49 -8.28 3.38 -15.18
C ILE A 49 -8.11 4.00 -16.55
N ASP A 50 -8.23 5.33 -16.63
CA ASP A 50 -7.89 6.16 -17.80
C ASP A 50 -6.67 6.99 -17.45
N ILE A 51 -5.52 6.67 -18.05
CA ILE A 51 -4.24 7.31 -17.71
C ILE A 51 -3.46 7.75 -18.92
N VAL A 52 -2.68 8.82 -18.73
CA VAL A 52 -1.61 9.22 -19.64
C VAL A 52 -0.29 8.72 -19.04
N GLU A 53 0.36 7.80 -19.73
CA GLU A 53 1.59 7.14 -19.30
C GLU A 53 2.79 7.50 -20.18
N ASN A 54 4.00 7.23 -19.72
CA ASN A 54 5.21 7.36 -20.50
C ASN A 54 5.58 6.01 -21.13
N ARG A 55 5.86 6.00 -22.43
CA ARG A 55 6.54 4.86 -23.06
C ARG A 55 8.01 4.84 -22.66
N VAL A 56 8.65 3.67 -22.77
CA VAL A 56 10.10 3.51 -22.48
C VAL A 56 10.95 4.53 -23.26
N VAL A 57 10.54 4.86 -24.46
CA VAL A 57 11.20 5.88 -25.33
C VAL A 57 10.88 7.33 -24.95
N GLY A 58 10.11 7.58 -23.88
CA GLY A 58 9.80 8.91 -23.36
C GLY A 58 8.56 9.58 -23.93
N MET A 59 7.90 8.99 -24.94
CA MET A 59 6.63 9.53 -25.49
C MET A 59 5.47 9.33 -24.50
N LYS A 60 4.54 10.29 -24.49
CA LYS A 60 3.24 10.14 -23.81
C LYS A 60 2.31 9.25 -24.63
N SER A 61 1.55 8.41 -23.92
CA SER A 61 0.49 7.58 -24.47
C SER A 61 -0.68 7.57 -23.50
N ARG A 62 -1.93 7.61 -24.02
CA ARG A 62 -3.13 7.42 -23.21
C ARG A 62 -3.63 6.00 -23.37
N GLY A 63 -3.99 5.38 -22.25
CA GLY A 63 -4.63 4.07 -22.24
C GLY A 63 -5.79 4.02 -21.28
N VAL A 64 -6.83 3.26 -21.65
CA VAL A 64 -7.92 2.88 -20.75
C VAL A 64 -7.75 1.39 -20.45
N TYR A 65 -7.61 1.07 -19.19
CA TYR A 65 -7.34 -0.29 -18.72
C TYR A 65 -8.46 -0.79 -17.81
N GLU A 66 -8.73 -2.09 -17.91
CA GLU A 66 -9.63 -2.79 -16.99
C GLU A 66 -8.83 -3.86 -16.25
N THR A 67 -8.56 -3.63 -14.98
CA THR A 67 -7.75 -4.52 -14.11
C THR A 67 -8.45 -4.85 -12.80
N PRO A 68 -9.72 -5.35 -12.82
CA PRO A 68 -10.51 -5.49 -11.61
C PRO A 68 -9.87 -6.42 -10.58
N GLY A 69 -9.38 -7.60 -11.00
CA GLY A 69 -8.77 -8.57 -10.09
C GLY A 69 -7.44 -8.09 -9.53
N GLY A 70 -6.60 -7.48 -10.35
CA GLY A 70 -5.33 -6.89 -9.90
C GLY A 70 -5.56 -5.77 -8.88
N THR A 71 -6.54 -4.89 -9.14
CA THR A 71 -6.88 -3.78 -8.25
C THR A 71 -7.35 -4.29 -6.88
N ILE A 72 -8.25 -5.29 -6.84
CA ILE A 72 -8.73 -5.87 -5.58
C ILE A 72 -7.59 -6.58 -4.85
N LEU A 73 -6.77 -7.37 -5.55
CA LEU A 73 -5.67 -8.11 -4.96
C LEU A 73 -4.62 -7.18 -4.33
N MET A 74 -4.23 -6.13 -5.04
CA MET A 74 -3.26 -5.16 -4.54
C MET A 74 -3.80 -4.37 -3.34
N GLU A 75 -5.03 -3.92 -3.40
CA GLU A 75 -5.67 -3.23 -2.27
C GLU A 75 -5.74 -4.14 -1.02
N ALA A 76 -6.05 -5.43 -1.20
CA ALA A 76 -6.04 -6.41 -0.11
C ALA A 76 -4.66 -6.58 0.52
N HIS A 77 -3.67 -6.74 -0.34
CA HIS A 77 -2.29 -6.94 0.08
C HIS A 77 -1.76 -5.72 0.83
N ASP A 78 -2.00 -4.51 0.29
CA ASP A 78 -1.58 -3.26 0.92
C ASP A 78 -2.21 -3.07 2.30
N GLN A 79 -3.52 -3.37 2.46
CA GLN A 79 -4.19 -3.30 3.78
C GLN A 79 -3.57 -4.23 4.81
N LEU A 80 -3.16 -5.44 4.39
CA LEU A 80 -2.52 -6.37 5.29
C LEU A 80 -1.10 -5.93 5.64
N GLU A 81 -0.33 -5.42 4.68
CA GLU A 81 0.99 -4.85 4.92
C GLU A 81 0.94 -3.65 5.89
N GLU A 82 -0.04 -2.76 5.72
CA GLU A 82 -0.25 -1.61 6.63
C GLU A 82 -0.47 -2.06 8.09
N LEU A 83 -1.05 -3.24 8.31
CA LEU A 83 -1.30 -3.78 9.64
C LEU A 83 -0.08 -4.45 10.27
N VAL A 84 0.80 -5.08 9.45
CA VAL A 84 1.84 -5.99 9.96
C VAL A 84 3.27 -5.52 9.73
N LEU A 85 3.50 -4.53 8.87
CA LEU A 85 4.83 -3.96 8.65
C LEU A 85 5.01 -2.67 9.43
N ASP A 86 6.20 -2.49 10.00
CA ASP A 86 6.57 -1.20 10.58
C ASP A 86 6.70 -0.11 9.51
N ARG A 87 6.64 1.14 9.95
CA ARG A 87 6.67 2.32 9.10
C ARG A 87 7.82 2.34 8.10
N ASP A 88 9.02 2.04 8.58
CA ASP A 88 10.24 2.20 7.79
C ASP A 88 10.38 1.05 6.78
N THR A 89 10.04 -0.18 7.17
CA THR A 89 9.96 -1.35 6.28
C THR A 89 8.90 -1.16 5.20
N LEU A 90 7.72 -0.66 5.56
CA LEU A 90 6.63 -0.40 4.59
C LEU A 90 7.04 0.67 3.57
N SER A 91 7.69 1.76 4.02
CA SER A 91 8.20 2.81 3.13
C SER A 91 9.24 2.28 2.16
N ALA A 92 10.25 1.59 2.65
CA ALA A 92 11.31 1.00 1.82
C ALA A 92 10.75 -0.03 0.82
N LYS A 93 9.77 -0.84 1.25
CA LYS A 93 9.11 -1.82 0.37
C LYS A 93 8.36 -1.14 -0.77
N LYS A 94 7.64 -0.04 -0.51
CA LYS A 94 6.94 0.73 -1.55
C LYS A 94 7.91 1.34 -2.56
N GLU A 95 9.04 1.88 -2.11
CA GLU A 95 10.10 2.40 -3.01
C GLU A 95 10.70 1.30 -3.89
N MET A 96 11.04 0.16 -3.30
CA MET A 96 11.56 -0.98 -4.05
C MET A 96 10.53 -1.58 -5.00
N GLY A 97 9.25 -1.57 -4.64
CA GLY A 97 8.14 -1.98 -5.49
C GLY A 97 8.03 -1.12 -6.75
N ASN A 98 8.11 0.20 -6.61
CA ASN A 98 8.14 1.13 -7.75
C ASN A 98 9.36 0.87 -8.65
N ARG A 99 10.51 0.60 -8.06
CA ARG A 99 11.72 0.27 -8.82
C ARG A 99 11.58 -1.06 -9.56
N LEU A 100 10.97 -2.07 -8.92
CA LEU A 100 10.65 -3.35 -9.57
C LEU A 100 9.72 -3.17 -10.76
N ALA A 101 8.68 -2.34 -10.63
CA ALA A 101 7.75 -2.04 -11.71
C ALA A 101 8.47 -1.50 -12.95
N ASN A 102 9.42 -0.57 -12.77
CA ASN A 102 10.25 -0.05 -13.87
C ASN A 102 11.12 -1.16 -14.50
N VAL A 103 11.75 -1.98 -13.69
CA VAL A 103 12.58 -3.10 -14.17
C VAL A 103 11.75 -4.08 -15.01
N VAL A 104 10.52 -4.39 -14.56
CA VAL A 104 9.58 -5.25 -15.30
C VAL A 104 9.12 -4.59 -16.60
N TYR A 105 8.72 -3.32 -16.53
CA TYR A 105 8.24 -2.56 -17.69
C TYR A 105 9.30 -2.42 -18.79
N GLU A 106 10.57 -2.22 -18.41
CA GLU A 106 11.70 -2.10 -19.31
C GLU A 106 12.22 -3.46 -19.84
N GLY A 107 11.58 -4.57 -19.50
CA GLY A 107 11.96 -5.91 -19.95
C GLY A 107 13.23 -6.46 -19.28
N LYS A 108 13.65 -5.91 -18.14
CA LYS A 108 14.87 -6.27 -17.41
C LYS A 108 14.67 -7.39 -16.38
N TRP A 109 13.80 -8.36 -16.70
CA TRP A 109 13.42 -9.45 -15.77
C TRP A 109 14.60 -10.31 -15.33
N PHE A 110 15.56 -10.59 -16.25
CA PHE A 110 16.69 -11.48 -16.01
C PHE A 110 17.95 -10.72 -15.57
N THR A 111 17.81 -9.73 -14.69
CA THR A 111 18.94 -8.91 -14.22
C THR A 111 19.20 -9.12 -12.73
N PRO A 112 20.48 -8.99 -12.27
CA PRO A 112 20.81 -9.03 -10.85
C PRO A 112 20.02 -8.01 -10.01
N LEU A 113 19.70 -6.84 -10.58
CA LEU A 113 18.88 -5.83 -9.91
C LEU A 113 17.48 -6.36 -9.58
N ARG A 114 16.82 -7.03 -10.55
CA ARG A 114 15.51 -7.66 -10.31
C ARG A 114 15.60 -8.70 -9.20
N GLU A 115 16.64 -9.53 -9.21
CA GLU A 115 16.85 -10.59 -8.20
C GLU A 115 17.06 -10.01 -6.81
N ALA A 116 17.87 -8.95 -6.68
CA ALA A 116 18.12 -8.28 -5.41
C ALA A 116 16.84 -7.64 -4.84
N ILE A 117 16.06 -6.94 -5.68
CA ILE A 117 14.78 -6.35 -5.27
C ILE A 117 13.79 -7.44 -4.87
N GLN A 118 13.70 -8.54 -5.63
CA GLN A 118 12.83 -9.67 -5.31
C GLN A 118 13.20 -10.30 -3.96
N ALA A 119 14.47 -10.49 -3.68
CA ALA A 119 14.94 -11.04 -2.40
C ALA A 119 14.55 -10.10 -1.23
N PHE A 120 14.75 -8.80 -1.39
CA PHE A 120 14.31 -7.80 -0.42
C PHE A 120 12.81 -7.89 -0.18
N VAL A 121 11.98 -7.81 -1.24
CA VAL A 121 10.52 -7.88 -1.11
C VAL A 121 10.10 -9.19 -0.45
N THR A 122 10.66 -10.33 -0.87
CA THR A 122 10.35 -11.64 -0.27
C THR A 122 10.63 -11.66 1.23
N SER A 123 11.73 -11.06 1.68
CA SER A 123 12.08 -11.02 3.09
C SER A 123 11.08 -10.22 3.94
N THR A 124 10.50 -9.15 3.38
CA THR A 124 9.49 -8.33 4.07
C THR A 124 8.15 -9.06 4.24
N GLN A 125 7.89 -10.10 3.44
CA GLN A 125 6.60 -10.81 3.42
C GLN A 125 6.47 -11.89 4.51
N LYS A 126 7.53 -12.16 5.26
CA LYS A 126 7.57 -13.26 6.25
C LYS A 126 6.36 -13.28 7.20
N TYR A 127 5.87 -12.12 7.60
CA TYR A 127 4.77 -11.96 8.56
C TYR A 127 3.49 -11.42 7.92
N VAL A 128 3.46 -11.22 6.59
CA VAL A 128 2.28 -10.74 5.87
C VAL A 128 1.29 -11.90 5.69
N THR A 129 0.64 -12.24 6.80
CA THR A 129 -0.30 -13.37 6.91
C THR A 129 -1.54 -12.90 7.65
N GLY A 130 -2.71 -13.16 7.10
CA GLY A 130 -3.97 -12.74 7.71
C GLY A 130 -5.15 -12.77 6.75
N GLU A 131 -6.24 -12.16 7.20
CA GLU A 131 -7.48 -12.06 6.45
C GLU A 131 -7.84 -10.59 6.20
N VAL A 132 -8.30 -10.29 4.99
CA VAL A 132 -8.79 -8.98 4.59
C VAL A 132 -10.19 -9.12 4.03
N LYS A 133 -11.09 -8.24 4.47
CA LYS A 133 -12.48 -8.18 4.05
C LYS A 133 -12.80 -6.84 3.42
N PHE A 134 -13.45 -6.86 2.27
CA PHE A 134 -13.92 -5.68 1.54
C PHE A 134 -15.40 -5.73 1.26
N LYS A 135 -15.91 -4.57 0.91
CA LYS A 135 -17.20 -4.39 0.28
C LYS A 135 -17.01 -3.75 -1.10
N LEU A 136 -17.39 -4.47 -2.16
CA LEU A 136 -17.43 -3.94 -3.52
C LEU A 136 -18.77 -3.24 -3.74
N TYR A 137 -18.72 -1.97 -4.15
CA TYR A 137 -19.93 -1.18 -4.35
C TYR A 137 -19.66 0.04 -5.25
N LYS A 138 -20.43 0.19 -6.32
CA LYS A 138 -20.38 1.34 -7.23
C LYS A 138 -18.96 1.67 -7.73
N GLY A 139 -18.23 0.66 -8.19
CA GLY A 139 -16.87 0.83 -8.68
C GLY A 139 -15.79 0.98 -7.60
N ASN A 140 -16.17 0.94 -6.33
CA ASN A 140 -15.25 1.15 -5.21
C ASN A 140 -14.96 -0.14 -4.45
N ILE A 141 -13.76 -0.20 -3.87
CA ILE A 141 -13.34 -1.16 -2.87
C ILE A 141 -13.36 -0.44 -1.53
N ILE A 142 -14.24 -0.89 -0.63
CA ILE A 142 -14.42 -0.26 0.69
C ILE A 142 -13.89 -1.22 1.74
N LYS A 143 -12.94 -0.77 2.55
CA LYS A 143 -12.37 -1.54 3.66
C LYS A 143 -13.48 -1.96 4.63
N ALA A 144 -13.50 -3.24 5.02
CA ALA A 144 -14.50 -3.81 5.92
C ALA A 144 -13.87 -4.60 7.09
N GLY A 145 -12.58 -4.74 7.12
CA GLY A 145 -11.82 -5.34 8.21
C GLY A 145 -10.55 -6.02 7.73
N THR A 146 -9.53 -6.01 8.58
CA THR A 146 -8.26 -6.72 8.38
C THR A 146 -7.83 -7.32 9.71
N THR A 147 -7.44 -8.58 9.71
CA THR A 147 -6.96 -9.29 10.89
C THR A 147 -5.67 -10.05 10.58
N SER A 148 -4.75 -10.07 11.54
CA SER A 148 -3.51 -10.81 11.44
C SER A 148 -3.03 -11.25 12.82
N PRO A 149 -2.45 -12.46 12.96
CA PRO A 149 -1.75 -12.83 14.19
C PRO A 149 -0.46 -12.03 14.41
N TYR A 150 0.02 -11.30 13.38
CA TYR A 150 1.21 -10.46 13.41
C TYR A 150 0.89 -8.97 13.41
N SER A 151 -0.33 -8.58 13.80
CA SER A 151 -0.75 -7.18 13.87
C SER A 151 0.17 -6.35 14.77
N LEU A 152 0.64 -5.22 14.25
CA LEU A 152 1.36 -4.20 15.02
C LEU A 152 0.40 -3.17 15.64
N TYR A 153 -0.90 -3.22 15.29
CA TYR A 153 -1.90 -2.36 15.90
C TYR A 153 -2.28 -2.89 17.29
N SER A 154 -2.12 -2.06 18.29
CA SER A 154 -2.58 -2.30 19.65
C SER A 154 -3.59 -1.21 20.03
N GLU A 155 -4.84 -1.61 20.26
CA GLU A 155 -5.90 -0.67 20.66
C GLU A 155 -5.57 0.04 21.97
N SER A 156 -4.93 -0.65 22.91
CA SER A 156 -4.52 -0.10 24.20
C SER A 156 -3.44 0.98 24.08
N LEU A 157 -2.53 0.86 23.11
CA LEU A 157 -1.49 1.86 22.82
C LEU A 157 -2.01 3.00 21.95
N ALA A 158 -2.96 2.72 21.06
CA ALA A 158 -3.50 3.70 20.13
C ALA A 158 -4.65 4.54 20.71
N SER A 159 -5.17 4.19 21.88
CA SER A 159 -6.28 4.88 22.52
C SER A 159 -5.82 6.20 23.14
N PHE A 160 -6.44 7.30 22.70
CA PHE A 160 -6.26 8.63 23.32
C PHE A 160 -7.03 8.80 24.64
N THR A 161 -7.85 7.83 25.02
CA THR A 161 -8.74 7.93 26.20
C THR A 161 -8.30 7.10 27.39
N THR A 162 -7.40 6.13 27.21
CA THR A 162 -6.94 5.20 28.27
C THR A 162 -5.42 5.20 28.43
N GLY A 163 -4.81 6.33 28.26
CA GLY A 163 -3.42 6.59 27.93
C GLY A 163 -2.33 6.34 29.01
N ASP A 164 -2.29 5.18 29.67
CA ASP A 164 -1.27 4.95 30.72
C ASP A 164 -0.15 3.96 30.29
N GLN A 165 -0.04 3.58 29.00
CA GLN A 165 1.02 2.65 28.57
C GLN A 165 2.35 3.34 28.25
N TYR A 166 2.38 4.66 28.12
CA TYR A 166 3.58 5.47 28.03
C TYR A 166 3.29 6.90 28.53
N ASP A 167 4.33 7.59 29.01
CA ASP A 167 4.21 8.97 29.46
C ASP A 167 4.08 9.91 28.23
N HIS A 168 2.93 10.56 28.09
CA HIS A 168 2.69 11.51 27.00
C HIS A 168 3.64 12.72 27.02
N HIS A 169 4.22 13.08 28.21
CA HIS A 169 5.22 14.14 28.32
C HIS A 169 6.53 13.82 27.59
N ASP A 170 6.82 12.53 27.32
CA ASP A 170 7.98 12.16 26.51
C ASP A 170 7.91 12.73 25.08
N ALA A 171 6.70 12.97 24.58
CA ALA A 171 6.50 13.59 23.27
C ALA A 171 7.04 15.02 23.21
N ASP A 172 6.99 15.80 24.30
CA ASP A 172 7.47 17.18 24.36
C ASP A 172 8.99 17.25 24.11
N GLY A 173 9.73 16.35 24.76
CA GLY A 173 11.17 16.19 24.57
C GLY A 173 11.52 15.76 23.15
N PHE A 174 10.80 14.75 22.64
CA PHE A 174 10.98 14.28 21.27
C PHE A 174 10.74 15.39 20.25
N ILE A 175 9.61 16.11 20.33
CA ILE A 175 9.25 17.19 19.39
C ILE A 175 10.30 18.30 19.43
N THR A 176 10.76 18.66 20.63
CA THR A 176 11.78 19.69 20.82
C THR A 176 13.08 19.34 20.10
N LEU A 177 13.59 18.12 20.32
CA LEU A 177 14.86 17.66 19.71
C LEU A 177 14.71 17.41 18.22
N PHE A 178 13.62 16.79 17.79
CA PHE A 178 13.36 16.49 16.38
C PHE A 178 13.16 17.76 15.54
N GLY A 179 12.54 18.79 16.14
CA GLY A 179 12.35 20.10 15.51
C GLY A 179 13.59 21.03 15.54
N LEU A 180 14.64 20.66 16.28
CA LEU A 180 15.82 21.53 16.49
C LEU A 180 16.51 21.96 15.17
N PRO A 181 16.74 21.10 14.17
CA PRO A 181 17.32 21.51 12.89
C PRO A 181 16.49 22.57 12.16
N LEU A 182 15.15 22.47 12.23
CA LEU A 182 14.25 23.45 11.62
C LEU A 182 14.28 24.78 12.36
N LYS A 183 14.39 24.74 13.69
CA LYS A 183 14.58 25.94 14.53
C LYS A 183 15.90 26.65 14.20
N VAL A 184 17.00 25.90 14.10
CA VAL A 184 18.31 26.45 13.71
C VAL A 184 18.25 27.09 12.33
N ARG A 185 17.59 26.41 11.35
CA ARG A 185 17.39 26.98 10.01
C ARG A 185 16.59 28.30 10.06
N ALA A 186 15.50 28.33 10.82
CA ALA A 186 14.70 29.55 10.97
C ALA A 186 15.52 30.72 11.57
N MET A 187 16.32 30.45 12.61
CA MET A 187 17.21 31.44 13.21
C MET A 187 18.26 31.95 12.20
N MET A 188 18.84 31.08 11.39
CA MET A 188 19.77 31.46 10.34
C MET A 188 19.10 32.40 9.33
N LEU A 189 17.88 32.07 8.85
CA LEU A 189 17.16 32.90 7.89
C LEU A 189 16.77 34.30 8.45
N GLN A 190 16.51 34.39 9.75
CA GLN A 190 16.26 35.70 10.39
C GLN A 190 17.49 36.61 10.40
N ASN A 191 18.70 36.03 10.38
CA ASN A 191 19.97 36.77 10.42
C ASN A 191 20.50 37.10 9.01
N VAL A 192 19.89 36.58 7.96
CA VAL A 192 20.27 36.88 6.57
C VAL A 192 19.41 38.04 6.07
N ASP A 193 20.07 39.11 5.63
CA ASP A 193 19.38 40.27 5.07
C ASP A 193 18.64 39.87 3.80
N LYS A 194 17.33 40.16 3.72
CA LYS A 194 16.49 39.81 2.55
C LYS A 194 17.07 40.27 1.22
N LYS A 195 17.88 41.33 1.21
CA LYS A 195 18.56 41.84 0.01
C LYS A 195 19.61 40.89 -0.56
N ASP A 196 20.13 39.97 0.24
CA ASP A 196 21.13 38.99 -0.21
C ASP A 196 20.52 37.71 -0.74
N LEU A 197 19.22 37.49 -0.52
CA LEU A 197 18.47 36.29 -1.04
C LEU A 197 17.86 36.51 -2.42
N ASP A 198 17.73 37.82 -2.85
CA ASP A 198 17.10 38.21 -4.13
C ASP A 198 18.14 38.52 -5.23
N LYS A 199 19.45 38.21 -5.03
CA LYS A 199 20.52 38.29 -6.01
C LYS A 199 20.85 36.89 -6.55
#